data_d728b4161a187ebfe7b422be5a08704d
#
_entry.id   d728b4161a187ebfe7b422be5a08704d
#
_cell.length_a   1.000
_cell.length_b   1.000
_cell.length_c   1.000
_cell.angle_alpha   90.00
_cell.angle_beta   90.00
_cell.angle_gamma   90.00
#
_symmetry.space_group_name_H-M   'P 1'
#
loop_
_entity.id
_entity.type
_entity.pdbx_description
1 polymer ?
#
loop_
_entity_poly.entity_id
_entity_poly.type
_entity_poly.pdbx_seq_one_letter_code
_entity_poly.pdbx_strand_id
1 'polypeptide(L)'
;MTRKSFLTVLALLLIAVSPFTLQAQKSVNLKYNVKAGDVYDYTITSDQDIVFEANSQTMAMDNSYAFYMTQAISEVTSDSIRIEGKISRTVTTASIFGMTVTYDSDDPVSAQNPMSAKMGEEFMKILNKPFSMSMDHQGNMGNMDLSQLSDNEELAKNLNSGSQFAVYPEGKISVGDSWEKEIIPVEGSDMKFEAKYTLLKVSGKSATIGIDGVVTANNVGGEEMRLDGTMKGEMIVDVDTGWLIESTLNQELDLDIEQNGAKFPATISGTTITKSTLKN
;
A
#
# COMPACT_ATOMS: atom_id res chain seq x y z
N MET A 1 -12.64 58.71 42.04
CA MET A 1 -12.35 57.34 41.54
C MET A 1 -11.22 56.78 42.39
N THR A 2 -11.53 55.78 43.16
CA THR A 2 -10.70 55.34 44.27
C THR A 2 -9.64 54.32 43.82
N ARG A 3 -8.46 54.43 44.38
CA ARG A 3 -7.25 53.62 44.19
C ARG A 3 -7.48 52.08 44.25
N LYS A 4 -8.62 51.65 44.73
CA LYS A 4 -9.05 50.23 44.82
C LYS A 4 -9.49 49.62 43.50
N SER A 5 -10.01 50.42 42.53
CA SER A 5 -10.48 49.91 41.23
C SER A 5 -9.31 49.60 40.27
N PHE A 6 -8.13 50.20 40.47
CA PHE A 6 -7.00 49.96 39.57
C PHE A 6 -6.26 48.66 39.88
N LEU A 7 -6.26 48.23 41.14
CA LEU A 7 -5.65 46.96 41.56
C LEU A 7 -6.47 45.75 41.16
N THR A 8 -7.79 45.89 41.03
CA THR A 8 -8.66 44.77 40.63
C THR A 8 -8.58 44.51 39.14
N VAL A 9 -8.33 45.52 38.29
CA VAL A 9 -8.16 45.36 36.84
C VAL A 9 -6.79 44.74 36.51
N LEU A 10 -5.74 45.05 37.31
CA LEU A 10 -4.41 44.49 37.10
C LEU A 10 -4.34 43.00 37.52
N ALA A 11 -5.15 42.56 38.50
CA ALA A 11 -5.22 41.17 38.94
C ALA A 11 -5.98 40.29 37.94
N LEU A 12 -6.92 40.83 37.13
CA LEU A 12 -7.66 40.11 36.12
C LEU A 12 -6.88 39.91 34.79
N LEU A 13 -5.84 40.68 34.55
CA LEU A 13 -4.95 40.55 33.38
C LEU A 13 -3.84 39.48 33.55
N LEU A 14 -3.61 38.99 34.76
CA LEU A 14 -2.58 37.98 35.08
C LEU A 14 -3.08 36.52 35.01
N ILE A 15 -4.38 36.28 34.77
CA ILE A 15 -4.98 34.91 34.72
C ILE A 15 -5.09 34.36 33.30
N ALA A 16 -4.77 35.14 32.26
CA ALA A 16 -4.91 34.73 30.86
C ALA A 16 -3.63 34.15 30.22
N VAL A 17 -2.56 33.92 31.00
CA VAL A 17 -1.45 33.11 30.52
C VAL A 17 -1.69 31.68 30.98
N SER A 18 -2.63 31.01 30.29
CA SER A 18 -2.66 29.55 30.33
C SER A 18 -1.29 29.08 29.86
N PRO A 19 -0.56 28.27 30.64
CA PRO A 19 0.62 27.63 30.13
C PRO A 19 0.09 26.72 28.99
N PHE A 20 0.24 27.13 27.73
CA PHE A 20 0.32 26.17 26.66
C PHE A 20 1.48 25.26 27.08
N THR A 21 1.15 24.13 27.69
CA THR A 21 2.10 23.04 27.80
C THR A 21 2.42 22.70 26.36
N LEU A 22 3.55 23.20 25.86
CA LEU A 22 4.22 22.61 24.73
C LEU A 22 4.48 21.15 25.15
N GLN A 23 3.51 20.27 24.92
CA GLN A 23 3.83 18.87 24.88
C GLN A 23 4.90 18.75 23.81
N ALA A 24 6.12 18.44 24.24
CA ALA A 24 7.21 18.20 23.32
C ALA A 24 6.70 17.18 22.31
N GLN A 25 6.42 17.66 21.09
CA GLN A 25 5.93 16.80 20.02
C GLN A 25 6.94 15.68 19.87
N LYS A 26 6.49 14.43 20.08
CA LYS A 26 7.36 13.28 19.87
C LYS A 26 7.88 13.32 18.44
N SER A 27 9.16 13.49 18.28
CA SER A 27 9.82 13.40 16.98
C SER A 27 10.48 12.03 16.83
N VAL A 28 10.42 11.48 15.64
CA VAL A 28 11.03 10.19 15.27
C VAL A 28 11.84 10.37 13.98
N ASN A 29 12.85 9.53 13.82
CA ASN A 29 13.59 9.42 12.56
C ASN A 29 13.23 8.08 11.95
N LEU A 30 12.21 8.07 11.10
CA LEU A 30 11.75 6.86 10.42
C LEU A 30 12.66 6.55 9.25
N LYS A 31 13.16 5.34 9.21
CA LYS A 31 13.94 4.77 8.12
C LYS A 31 13.97 3.26 8.25
N TYR A 32 14.21 2.57 7.16
CA TYR A 32 14.44 1.13 7.20
C TYR A 32 15.79 0.82 7.85
N ASN A 33 15.72 0.21 9.03
CA ASN A 33 16.86 -0.19 9.85
C ASN A 33 16.74 -1.67 10.23
N VAL A 34 16.59 -2.50 9.20
CA VAL A 34 16.48 -3.96 9.29
C VAL A 34 17.85 -4.61 9.23
N LYS A 35 17.92 -5.89 9.49
CA LYS A 35 19.16 -6.66 9.48
C LYS A 35 19.12 -7.75 8.43
N ALA A 36 20.26 -8.03 7.82
CA ALA A 36 20.39 -9.22 6.98
C ALA A 36 20.07 -10.47 7.81
N GLY A 37 19.23 -11.33 7.26
CA GLY A 37 18.69 -12.50 7.93
C GLY A 37 17.32 -12.32 8.57
N ASP A 38 16.83 -11.08 8.73
CA ASP A 38 15.44 -10.85 9.15
C ASP A 38 14.48 -11.44 8.09
N VAL A 39 13.45 -12.14 8.54
CA VAL A 39 12.41 -12.72 7.68
C VAL A 39 11.05 -12.27 8.18
N TYR A 40 10.24 -11.75 7.27
CA TYR A 40 8.90 -11.28 7.57
C TYR A 40 7.85 -12.10 6.83
N ASP A 41 6.81 -12.51 7.55
CA ASP A 41 5.60 -13.05 6.94
C ASP A 41 4.66 -11.89 6.61
N TYR A 42 4.16 -11.88 5.37
CA TYR A 42 3.20 -10.92 4.87
C TYR A 42 1.89 -11.58 4.52
N THR A 43 0.80 -10.89 4.85
CA THR A 43 -0.53 -11.18 4.31
C THR A 43 -1.08 -9.91 3.69
N ILE A 44 -1.47 -9.97 2.43
CA ILE A 44 -2.16 -8.89 1.72
C ILE A 44 -3.54 -9.42 1.40
N THR A 45 -4.58 -8.73 1.88
CA THR A 45 -5.98 -9.02 1.53
C THR A 45 -6.57 -7.79 0.86
N SER A 46 -7.37 -8.01 -0.18
CA SER A 46 -8.08 -6.93 -0.86
C SER A 46 -9.49 -7.38 -1.20
N ASP A 47 -10.45 -6.54 -0.89
CA ASP A 47 -11.85 -6.67 -1.28
C ASP A 47 -12.18 -5.53 -2.22
N GLN A 48 -12.73 -5.84 -3.41
CA GLN A 48 -12.96 -4.89 -4.48
C GLN A 48 -14.34 -5.08 -5.08
N ASP A 49 -15.06 -3.98 -5.24
CA ASP A 49 -16.27 -3.86 -6.03
C ASP A 49 -15.90 -3.26 -7.40
N ILE A 50 -16.17 -3.99 -8.46
CA ILE A 50 -15.86 -3.61 -9.84
C ILE A 50 -17.17 -3.44 -10.57
N VAL A 51 -17.40 -2.25 -11.11
CA VAL A 51 -18.55 -1.94 -11.96
C VAL A 51 -18.03 -1.55 -13.33
N PHE A 52 -18.55 -2.18 -14.37
CA PHE A 52 -18.14 -1.90 -15.74
C PHE A 52 -19.32 -1.94 -16.71
N GLU A 53 -19.18 -1.23 -17.82
CA GLU A 53 -20.18 -1.21 -18.88
C GLU A 53 -19.74 -2.06 -20.07
N ALA A 54 -20.61 -3.00 -20.49
CA ALA A 54 -20.41 -3.78 -21.67
C ALA A 54 -21.73 -3.94 -22.42
N ASN A 55 -21.74 -3.70 -23.75
CA ASN A 55 -22.93 -3.79 -24.60
C ASN A 55 -24.12 -2.96 -24.10
N SER A 56 -23.86 -1.74 -23.55
CA SER A 56 -24.86 -0.85 -22.95
C SER A 56 -25.56 -1.46 -21.72
N GLN A 57 -24.93 -2.39 -21.04
CA GLN A 57 -25.38 -2.96 -19.79
C GLN A 57 -24.34 -2.74 -18.72
N THR A 58 -24.77 -2.25 -17.57
CA THR A 58 -23.93 -2.15 -16.38
C THR A 58 -23.83 -3.52 -15.72
N MET A 59 -22.61 -3.97 -15.49
CA MET A 59 -22.29 -5.21 -14.78
C MET A 59 -21.50 -4.91 -13.53
N ALA A 60 -21.78 -5.66 -12.46
CA ALA A 60 -21.04 -5.58 -11.21
C ALA A 60 -20.41 -6.94 -10.89
N MET A 61 -19.20 -6.88 -10.34
CA MET A 61 -18.45 -8.05 -9.90
C MET A 61 -17.76 -7.70 -8.58
N ASP A 62 -17.94 -8.55 -7.58
CA ASP A 62 -17.16 -8.49 -6.35
C ASP A 62 -15.94 -9.40 -6.52
N ASN A 63 -14.79 -8.89 -6.17
CA ASN A 63 -13.53 -9.64 -6.23
C ASN A 63 -12.78 -9.49 -4.91
N SER A 64 -12.35 -10.62 -4.34
CA SER A 64 -11.46 -10.60 -3.20
C SER A 64 -10.25 -11.48 -3.44
N TYR A 65 -9.10 -11.07 -2.92
CA TYR A 65 -7.90 -11.89 -2.95
C TYR A 65 -7.11 -11.77 -1.66
N ALA A 66 -6.39 -12.85 -1.35
CA ALA A 66 -5.41 -12.88 -0.29
C ALA A 66 -4.11 -13.50 -0.81
N PHE A 67 -3.00 -12.81 -0.58
CA PHE A 67 -1.65 -13.31 -0.81
C PHE A 67 -0.93 -13.54 0.52
N TYR A 68 -0.33 -14.71 0.65
CA TYR A 68 0.54 -15.04 1.76
C TYR A 68 1.96 -15.18 1.21
N MET A 69 2.88 -14.40 1.73
CA MET A 69 4.26 -14.38 1.25
C MET A 69 5.25 -14.24 2.39
N THR A 70 6.49 -14.60 2.11
CA THR A 70 7.63 -14.28 2.96
C THR A 70 8.55 -13.31 2.26
N GLN A 71 9.13 -12.39 3.02
CA GLN A 71 10.16 -11.47 2.57
C GLN A 71 11.36 -11.59 3.50
N ALA A 72 12.50 -11.98 2.96
CA ALA A 72 13.76 -12.14 3.69
C ALA A 72 14.72 -11.01 3.32
N ILE A 73 15.31 -10.37 4.30
CA ILE A 73 16.37 -9.39 4.09
C ILE A 73 17.65 -10.15 3.80
N SER A 74 18.06 -10.19 2.53
CA SER A 74 19.24 -10.96 2.13
C SER A 74 20.54 -10.16 2.28
N GLU A 75 20.49 -8.83 2.12
CA GLU A 75 21.65 -7.96 2.23
C GLU A 75 21.24 -6.57 2.72
N VAL A 76 22.11 -5.96 3.52
CA VAL A 76 21.99 -4.57 3.98
C VAL A 76 23.36 -3.91 3.82
N THR A 77 23.41 -2.84 3.03
CA THR A 77 24.59 -1.99 2.84
C THR A 77 24.34 -0.59 3.41
N SER A 78 25.28 0.34 3.25
CA SER A 78 25.07 1.76 3.61
C SER A 78 23.95 2.43 2.81
N ASP A 79 23.69 1.97 1.58
CA ASP A 79 22.87 2.68 0.61
C ASP A 79 21.66 1.87 0.13
N SER A 80 21.62 0.57 0.46
CA SER A 80 20.63 -0.34 -0.12
C SER A 80 20.31 -1.51 0.80
N ILE A 81 19.07 -1.95 0.72
CA ILE A 81 18.51 -3.14 1.35
C ILE A 81 18.01 -4.04 0.25
N ARG A 82 18.49 -5.29 0.20
CA ARG A 82 18.02 -6.32 -0.72
C ARG A 82 17.06 -7.24 -0.03
N ILE A 83 15.91 -7.46 -0.67
CA ILE A 83 14.81 -8.26 -0.17
C ILE A 83 14.56 -9.40 -1.16
N GLU A 84 14.47 -10.61 -0.66
CA GLU A 84 14.05 -11.78 -1.42
C GLU A 84 12.65 -12.18 -0.97
N GLY A 85 11.72 -12.25 -1.92
CA GLY A 85 10.32 -12.54 -1.66
C GLY A 85 9.87 -13.85 -2.31
N LYS A 86 8.84 -14.45 -1.73
CA LYS A 86 8.17 -15.63 -2.28
C LYS A 86 6.72 -15.67 -1.85
N ILE A 87 5.80 -15.82 -2.80
CA ILE A 87 4.38 -16.04 -2.54
C ILE A 87 4.19 -17.54 -2.29
N SER A 88 3.68 -17.89 -1.12
CA SER A 88 3.48 -19.30 -0.72
C SER A 88 2.06 -19.80 -0.94
N ARG A 89 1.06 -18.90 -0.83
CA ARG A 89 -0.35 -19.22 -1.01
C ARG A 89 -1.09 -18.03 -1.59
N THR A 90 -2.11 -18.31 -2.38
CA THR A 90 -3.10 -17.33 -2.82
C THR A 90 -4.51 -17.88 -2.64
N VAL A 91 -5.43 -17.01 -2.23
CA VAL A 91 -6.86 -17.27 -2.25
C VAL A 91 -7.51 -16.16 -3.06
N THR A 92 -8.36 -16.51 -4.01
CA THR A 92 -9.11 -15.50 -4.77
C THR A 92 -10.56 -15.92 -4.91
N THR A 93 -11.48 -14.98 -4.76
CA THR A 93 -12.92 -15.20 -4.90
C THR A 93 -13.48 -14.14 -5.84
N ALA A 94 -14.24 -14.55 -6.81
CA ALA A 94 -14.97 -13.65 -7.70
C ALA A 94 -16.46 -13.99 -7.66
N SER A 95 -17.29 -12.96 -7.53
CA SER A 95 -18.75 -13.09 -7.58
C SER A 95 -19.27 -12.23 -8.72
N ILE A 96 -19.92 -12.89 -9.70
CA ILE A 96 -20.54 -12.23 -10.85
C ILE A 96 -21.90 -12.88 -11.14
N PHE A 97 -22.94 -12.08 -11.35
CA PHE A 97 -24.32 -12.54 -11.59
C PHE A 97 -24.85 -13.52 -10.53
N GLY A 98 -24.45 -13.35 -9.27
CA GLY A 98 -24.86 -14.21 -8.16
C GLY A 98 -24.17 -15.58 -8.13
N MET A 99 -23.22 -15.83 -9.00
CA MET A 99 -22.34 -17.00 -8.94
C MET A 99 -21.02 -16.63 -8.28
N THR A 100 -20.65 -17.35 -7.23
CA THR A 100 -19.39 -17.16 -6.54
C THR A 100 -18.44 -18.33 -6.85
N VAL A 101 -17.23 -17.99 -7.25
CA VAL A 101 -16.14 -18.94 -7.53
C VAL A 101 -14.96 -18.59 -6.65
N THR A 102 -14.41 -19.59 -5.97
CA THR A 102 -13.23 -19.44 -5.12
C THR A 102 -12.14 -20.39 -5.56
N TYR A 103 -10.92 -19.87 -5.67
CA TYR A 103 -9.70 -20.65 -5.83
C TYR A 103 -8.83 -20.45 -4.58
N ASP A 104 -8.33 -21.55 -4.03
CA ASP A 104 -7.33 -21.57 -2.95
C ASP A 104 -6.20 -22.51 -3.37
N SER A 105 -4.98 -21.97 -3.45
CA SER A 105 -3.81 -22.74 -3.90
C SER A 105 -3.44 -23.90 -2.97
N ASP A 106 -3.87 -23.84 -1.69
CA ASP A 106 -3.61 -24.89 -0.71
C ASP A 106 -4.75 -25.91 -0.62
N ASP A 107 -5.90 -25.64 -1.27
CA ASP A 107 -7.02 -26.59 -1.33
C ASP A 107 -7.07 -27.29 -2.71
N PRO A 108 -6.66 -28.57 -2.78
CA PRO A 108 -6.70 -29.33 -4.04
C PRO A 108 -8.12 -29.55 -4.58
N VAL A 109 -9.16 -29.38 -3.76
CA VAL A 109 -10.55 -29.49 -4.18
C VAL A 109 -10.96 -28.24 -4.98
N SER A 110 -10.44 -27.09 -4.64
CA SER A 110 -10.73 -25.85 -5.37
C SER A 110 -10.34 -25.95 -6.84
N ALA A 111 -9.25 -26.62 -7.18
CA ALA A 111 -8.77 -26.83 -8.53
C ALA A 111 -9.60 -27.86 -9.33
N GLN A 112 -10.52 -28.60 -8.70
CA GLN A 112 -11.40 -29.56 -9.42
C GLN A 112 -12.57 -28.86 -10.13
N ASN A 113 -12.93 -27.65 -9.71
CA ASN A 113 -13.89 -26.82 -10.44
C ASN A 113 -13.18 -26.15 -11.63
N PRO A 114 -13.64 -26.34 -12.88
CA PRO A 114 -12.99 -25.77 -14.06
C PRO A 114 -12.86 -24.24 -14.05
N MET A 115 -13.84 -23.52 -13.49
CA MET A 115 -13.78 -22.06 -13.36
C MET A 115 -12.75 -21.63 -12.34
N SER A 116 -12.74 -22.30 -11.20
CA SER A 116 -11.75 -22.05 -10.13
C SER A 116 -10.34 -22.40 -10.61
N ALA A 117 -10.15 -23.53 -11.30
CA ALA A 117 -8.86 -23.90 -11.88
C ALA A 117 -8.35 -22.84 -12.87
N LYS A 118 -9.21 -22.35 -13.77
CA LYS A 118 -8.87 -21.30 -14.72
C LYS A 118 -8.48 -20.00 -14.02
N MET A 119 -9.19 -19.62 -12.96
CA MET A 119 -8.86 -18.45 -12.15
C MET A 119 -7.50 -18.60 -11.46
N GLY A 120 -7.15 -19.83 -11.04
CA GLY A 120 -5.86 -20.14 -10.41
C GLY A 120 -4.67 -20.24 -11.36
N GLU A 121 -4.88 -20.45 -12.67
CA GLU A 121 -3.80 -20.72 -13.64
C GLU A 121 -2.70 -19.66 -13.62
N GLU A 122 -3.06 -18.37 -13.55
CA GLU A 122 -2.10 -17.27 -13.54
C GLU A 122 -1.32 -17.22 -12.20
N PHE A 123 -2.01 -17.45 -11.09
CA PHE A 123 -1.37 -17.45 -9.78
C PHE A 123 -0.42 -18.63 -9.60
N MET A 124 -0.74 -19.80 -10.16
CA MET A 124 0.17 -20.96 -10.11
C MET A 124 1.52 -20.68 -10.76
N LYS A 125 1.58 -19.76 -11.72
CA LYS A 125 2.84 -19.40 -12.39
C LYS A 125 3.83 -18.68 -11.49
N ILE A 126 3.36 -18.03 -10.42
CA ILE A 126 4.18 -17.26 -9.47
C ILE A 126 4.33 -17.91 -8.10
N LEU A 127 3.47 -18.88 -7.78
CA LEU A 127 3.53 -19.56 -6.49
C LEU A 127 4.86 -20.28 -6.29
N ASN A 128 5.45 -20.05 -5.12
CA ASN A 128 6.72 -20.63 -4.69
C ASN A 128 7.94 -20.26 -5.55
N LYS A 129 7.79 -19.35 -6.50
CA LYS A 129 8.91 -18.81 -7.25
C LYS A 129 9.52 -17.61 -6.51
N PRO A 130 10.84 -17.53 -6.39
CA PRO A 130 11.50 -16.40 -5.77
C PRO A 130 11.48 -15.16 -6.68
N PHE A 131 11.40 -14.01 -6.07
CA PHE A 131 11.69 -12.71 -6.69
C PHE A 131 12.59 -11.91 -5.77
N SER A 132 13.31 -10.93 -6.29
CA SER A 132 14.09 -10.03 -5.45
C SER A 132 13.85 -8.57 -5.81
N MET A 133 13.97 -7.71 -4.81
CA MET A 133 13.88 -6.27 -4.96
C MET A 133 14.92 -5.59 -4.09
N SER A 134 15.24 -4.36 -4.44
CA SER A 134 16.08 -3.49 -3.62
C SER A 134 15.34 -2.21 -3.27
N MET A 135 15.68 -1.61 -2.15
CA MET A 135 15.25 -0.27 -1.77
C MET A 135 16.36 0.43 -1.00
N ASP A 136 16.31 1.74 -0.92
CA ASP A 136 17.17 2.50 0.00
C ASP A 136 16.60 2.52 1.42
N HIS A 137 17.32 3.13 2.36
CA HIS A 137 16.86 3.24 3.74
C HIS A 137 15.66 4.17 3.95
N GLN A 138 15.26 4.96 2.96
CA GLN A 138 14.05 5.76 2.96
C GLN A 138 12.85 5.01 2.36
N GLY A 139 13.07 3.83 1.74
CA GLY A 139 12.02 3.04 1.10
C GLY A 139 11.79 3.38 -0.38
N ASN A 140 12.68 4.19 -0.98
CA ASN A 140 12.63 4.37 -2.42
C ASN A 140 13.07 3.06 -3.09
N MET A 141 12.18 2.53 -3.94
CA MET A 141 12.42 1.28 -4.64
C MET A 141 13.51 1.44 -5.69
N GLY A 142 14.40 0.48 -5.74
CA GLY A 142 15.40 0.32 -6.77
C GLY A 142 15.03 -0.79 -7.76
N ASN A 143 16.03 -1.59 -8.14
CA ASN A 143 15.83 -2.67 -9.10
C ASN A 143 15.00 -3.80 -8.50
N MET A 144 14.09 -4.34 -9.33
CA MET A 144 13.33 -5.57 -9.06
C MET A 144 13.73 -6.63 -10.09
N ASP A 145 14.07 -7.82 -9.61
CA ASP A 145 14.35 -8.99 -10.43
C ASP A 145 13.18 -9.97 -10.36
N LEU A 146 12.41 -10.01 -11.44
CA LEU A 146 11.24 -10.86 -11.63
C LEU A 146 11.54 -11.98 -12.63
N SER A 147 12.80 -12.22 -13.00
CA SER A 147 13.20 -13.17 -14.03
C SER A 147 12.70 -14.59 -13.80
N GLN A 148 12.50 -14.98 -12.54
CA GLN A 148 11.93 -16.28 -12.17
C GLN A 148 10.40 -16.35 -12.31
N LEU A 149 9.74 -15.17 -12.44
CA LEU A 149 8.30 -15.04 -12.65
C LEU A 149 7.95 -14.86 -14.13
N SER A 150 8.91 -15.02 -15.02
CA SER A 150 9.04 -14.45 -16.37
C SER A 150 8.01 -14.86 -17.43
N ASP A 151 7.13 -15.82 -17.16
CA ASP A 151 6.12 -16.20 -18.15
C ASP A 151 4.86 -15.31 -18.10
N ASN A 152 4.81 -14.35 -17.16
CA ASN A 152 3.72 -13.39 -17.03
C ASN A 152 4.26 -12.03 -16.56
N GLU A 153 4.75 -11.23 -17.51
CA GLU A 153 5.24 -9.88 -17.24
C GLU A 153 4.17 -8.97 -16.64
N GLU A 154 2.91 -9.16 -17.01
CA GLU A 154 1.80 -8.33 -16.52
C GLU A 154 1.53 -8.59 -15.04
N LEU A 155 1.50 -9.84 -14.62
CA LEU A 155 1.33 -10.19 -13.20
C LEU A 155 2.53 -9.75 -12.37
N ALA A 156 3.74 -9.87 -12.91
CA ALA A 156 4.96 -9.38 -12.29
C ALA A 156 4.94 -7.85 -12.12
N LYS A 157 4.44 -7.11 -13.12
CA LYS A 157 4.25 -5.65 -13.04
C LYS A 157 3.22 -5.26 -11.97
N ASN A 158 2.13 -6.01 -11.84
CA ASN A 158 1.10 -5.78 -10.83
C ASN A 158 1.61 -6.01 -9.39
N LEU A 159 2.54 -6.97 -9.19
CA LEU A 159 3.19 -7.19 -7.91
C LEU A 159 4.17 -6.06 -7.54
N ASN A 160 4.66 -5.33 -8.54
CA ASN A 160 5.60 -4.21 -8.37
C ASN A 160 4.92 -2.90 -7.91
N SER A 161 3.65 -2.91 -7.59
CA SER A 161 2.90 -1.67 -7.30
C SER A 161 3.43 -0.83 -6.11
N GLY A 162 4.54 -1.22 -5.48
CA GLY A 162 5.31 -0.41 -4.50
C GLY A 162 4.53 0.11 -3.28
N SER A 163 3.22 -0.03 -3.30
CA SER A 163 2.31 0.51 -2.28
C SER A 163 2.43 -0.16 -0.91
N GLN A 164 3.14 -1.26 -0.82
CA GLN A 164 3.35 -2.00 0.43
C GLN A 164 4.46 -1.42 1.31
N PHE A 165 5.28 -0.52 0.79
CA PHE A 165 6.38 0.10 1.54
C PHE A 165 6.11 1.58 1.78
N ALA A 166 6.36 2.02 3.03
CA ALA A 166 6.36 3.44 3.35
C ALA A 166 7.61 4.10 2.76
N VAL A 167 7.45 5.30 2.20
CA VAL A 167 8.60 6.12 1.78
C VAL A 167 8.78 7.25 2.78
N TYR A 168 9.90 7.28 3.47
CA TYR A 168 10.21 8.21 4.55
C TYR A 168 10.94 9.46 4.06
N PRO A 169 10.74 10.61 4.70
CA PRO A 169 11.59 11.78 4.47
C PRO A 169 12.93 11.63 5.18
N GLU A 170 13.91 12.40 4.76
CA GLU A 170 15.16 12.50 5.50
C GLU A 170 14.98 13.27 6.82
N GLY A 171 15.68 12.81 7.86
CA GLY A 171 15.74 13.47 9.14
C GLY A 171 14.60 13.13 10.09
N LYS A 172 14.43 13.99 11.11
CA LYS A 172 13.41 13.81 12.14
C LYS A 172 12.11 14.48 11.72
N ILE A 173 11.01 13.79 11.98
CA ILE A 173 9.65 14.29 11.80
C ILE A 173 8.90 14.26 13.13
N SER A 174 7.97 15.16 13.29
CA SER A 174 7.09 15.30 14.47
C SER A 174 5.65 14.96 14.08
N VAL A 175 4.85 14.60 15.06
CA VAL A 175 3.41 14.40 14.84
C VAL A 175 2.79 15.67 14.22
N GLY A 176 2.09 15.51 13.11
CA GLY A 176 1.52 16.57 12.29
C GLY A 176 2.38 16.96 11.08
N ASP A 177 3.65 16.57 11.02
CA ASP A 177 4.48 16.82 9.85
C ASP A 177 4.02 15.95 8.68
N SER A 178 4.12 16.51 7.47
CA SER A 178 3.73 15.85 6.22
C SER A 178 4.85 15.93 5.20
N TRP A 179 4.90 14.94 4.31
CA TRP A 179 5.80 14.92 3.16
C TRP A 179 5.10 14.34 1.95
N GLU A 180 5.58 14.67 0.77
CA GLU A 180 5.03 14.20 -0.50
C GLU A 180 6.03 13.32 -1.22
N LYS A 181 5.53 12.32 -1.92
CA LYS A 181 6.32 11.43 -2.78
C LYS A 181 5.54 11.08 -4.04
N GLU A 182 6.26 11.07 -5.15
CA GLU A 182 5.82 10.47 -6.40
C GLU A 182 6.46 9.09 -6.53
N ILE A 183 5.64 8.08 -6.80
CA ILE A 183 6.07 6.70 -7.04
C ILE A 183 5.60 6.34 -8.44
N ILE A 184 6.48 5.75 -9.23
CA ILE A 184 6.17 5.15 -10.53
C ILE A 184 6.11 3.63 -10.32
N PRO A 185 4.91 3.04 -10.15
CA PRO A 185 4.78 1.64 -9.74
C PRO A 185 5.21 0.65 -10.81
N VAL A 186 5.12 1.05 -12.08
CA VAL A 186 5.40 0.18 -13.23
C VAL A 186 6.42 0.85 -14.14
N GLU A 187 7.59 0.25 -14.29
CA GLU A 187 8.63 0.75 -15.19
C GLU A 187 8.13 0.72 -16.64
N GLY A 188 8.33 1.82 -17.37
CA GLY A 188 7.90 1.96 -18.77
C GLY A 188 6.41 2.28 -18.96
N SER A 189 5.64 2.44 -17.88
CA SER A 189 4.30 3.02 -17.93
C SER A 189 4.35 4.50 -17.57
N ASP A 190 3.28 5.23 -17.87
CA ASP A 190 3.07 6.60 -17.38
C ASP A 190 2.25 6.64 -16.08
N MET A 191 2.04 5.47 -15.45
CA MET A 191 1.34 5.38 -14.18
C MET A 191 2.15 6.10 -13.09
N LYS A 192 1.46 6.97 -12.37
CA LYS A 192 2.01 7.74 -11.25
C LYS A 192 1.12 7.58 -10.04
N PHE A 193 1.74 7.46 -8.90
CA PHE A 193 1.10 7.57 -7.60
C PHE A 193 1.74 8.74 -6.85
N GLU A 194 1.00 9.84 -6.73
CA GLU A 194 1.41 11.01 -5.96
C GLU A 194 0.75 10.94 -4.60
N ALA A 195 1.52 10.78 -3.55
CA ALA A 195 1.01 10.60 -2.20
C ALA A 195 1.56 11.64 -1.23
N LYS A 196 0.66 12.18 -0.42
CA LYS A 196 0.97 12.93 0.79
C LYS A 196 0.88 12.00 1.98
N TYR A 197 1.98 11.89 2.69
CA TYR A 197 2.10 11.17 3.95
C TYR A 197 2.05 12.16 5.11
N THR A 198 1.45 11.78 6.24
CA THR A 198 1.39 12.60 7.45
C THR A 198 1.64 11.72 8.67
N LEU A 199 2.60 12.10 9.52
CA LEU A 199 2.81 11.42 10.80
C LEU A 199 1.67 11.79 11.76
N LEU A 200 0.72 10.87 11.96
CA LEU A 200 -0.47 11.10 12.77
C LEU A 200 -0.21 10.85 14.26
N LYS A 201 0.60 9.84 14.59
CA LYS A 201 0.80 9.42 15.97
C LYS A 201 2.10 8.65 16.15
N VAL A 202 2.71 8.79 17.33
CA VAL A 202 3.80 7.92 17.81
C VAL A 202 3.39 7.36 19.17
N SER A 203 3.29 6.04 19.28
CA SER A 203 2.88 5.35 20.50
C SER A 203 3.76 4.13 20.78
N GLY A 204 4.54 4.19 21.85
CA GLY A 204 5.50 3.12 22.16
C GLY A 204 6.50 2.94 21.05
N LYS A 205 6.53 1.76 20.46
CA LYS A 205 7.40 1.38 19.34
C LYS A 205 6.72 1.51 17.96
N SER A 206 5.53 2.06 17.88
CA SER A 206 4.81 2.21 16.61
C SER A 206 4.57 3.67 16.25
N ALA A 207 4.60 3.96 14.94
CA ALA A 207 4.17 5.21 14.35
C ALA A 207 3.01 4.94 13.39
N THR A 208 1.99 5.80 13.43
CA THR A 208 0.86 5.77 12.48
C THR A 208 1.05 6.89 11.48
N ILE A 209 1.01 6.55 10.21
CA ILE A 209 1.19 7.45 9.07
C ILE A 209 -0.08 7.42 8.24
N GLY A 210 -0.72 8.58 8.05
CA GLY A 210 -1.82 8.75 7.12
C GLY A 210 -1.30 8.89 5.70
N ILE A 211 -2.07 8.37 4.75
CA ILE A 211 -1.79 8.41 3.30
C ILE A 211 -2.99 9.02 2.61
N ASP A 212 -2.73 10.02 1.77
CA ASP A 212 -3.71 10.62 0.85
C ASP A 212 -3.03 10.76 -0.51
N GLY A 213 -3.44 9.95 -1.47
CA GLY A 213 -2.77 9.86 -2.75
C GLY A 213 -3.71 9.85 -3.94
N VAL A 214 -3.16 10.23 -5.09
CA VAL A 214 -3.80 10.22 -6.40
C VAL A 214 -3.03 9.28 -7.31
N VAL A 215 -3.75 8.45 -8.04
CA VAL A 215 -3.21 7.56 -9.08
C VAL A 215 -3.67 8.05 -10.43
N THR A 216 -2.75 8.18 -11.37
CA THR A 216 -3.06 8.55 -12.76
C THR A 216 -2.26 7.70 -13.73
N ALA A 217 -2.87 7.35 -14.88
CA ALA A 217 -2.16 6.79 -16.03
C ALA A 217 -2.96 7.05 -17.31
N ASN A 218 -2.27 7.10 -18.47
CA ASN A 218 -2.91 7.06 -19.80
C ASN A 218 -2.44 5.84 -20.60
N ASN A 219 -1.43 5.14 -20.10
CA ASN A 219 -0.92 3.91 -20.67
C ASN A 219 -0.52 2.94 -19.55
N VAL A 220 -1.06 1.73 -19.58
CA VAL A 220 -0.70 0.67 -18.63
C VAL A 220 -0.32 -0.58 -19.43
N GLY A 221 0.93 -1.01 -19.29
CA GLY A 221 1.41 -2.23 -19.95
C GLY A 221 1.50 -2.15 -21.49
N GLY A 222 1.49 -0.94 -22.07
CA GLY A 222 1.51 -0.73 -23.53
C GLY A 222 0.13 -0.63 -24.16
N GLU A 223 -0.95 -0.71 -23.38
CA GLU A 223 -2.33 -0.49 -23.82
C GLU A 223 -2.79 0.93 -23.44
N GLU A 224 -3.52 1.60 -24.33
CA GLU A 224 -4.16 2.87 -24.03
C GLU A 224 -5.27 2.64 -23.01
N MET A 225 -5.02 3.08 -21.78
CA MET A 225 -5.95 2.96 -20.66
C MET A 225 -5.85 4.22 -19.82
N ARG A 226 -6.92 4.98 -19.76
CA ARG A 226 -6.99 6.08 -18.81
C ARG A 226 -7.36 5.53 -17.44
N LEU A 227 -6.53 5.85 -16.46
CA LEU A 227 -6.77 5.56 -15.05
C LEU A 227 -6.69 6.88 -14.28
N ASP A 228 -7.74 7.20 -13.55
CA ASP A 228 -7.76 8.27 -12.56
C ASP A 228 -8.30 7.72 -11.25
N GLY A 229 -7.71 8.07 -10.12
CA GLY A 229 -8.26 7.60 -8.86
C GLY A 229 -7.57 8.12 -7.63
N THR A 230 -8.08 7.70 -6.48
CA THR A 230 -7.56 8.07 -5.17
C THR A 230 -7.26 6.82 -4.34
N MET A 231 -6.23 6.93 -3.50
CA MET A 231 -5.89 5.92 -2.49
C MET A 231 -5.69 6.63 -1.15
N LYS A 232 -6.46 6.23 -0.14
CA LYS A 232 -6.43 6.86 1.19
C LYS A 232 -6.42 5.81 2.28
N GLY A 233 -5.70 6.12 3.36
CA GLY A 233 -5.68 5.22 4.49
C GLY A 233 -4.60 5.50 5.50
N GLU A 234 -4.22 4.47 6.23
CA GLU A 234 -3.21 4.56 7.26
C GLU A 234 -2.26 3.36 7.20
N MET A 235 -1.03 3.59 7.60
CA MET A 235 -0.09 2.52 7.89
C MET A 235 0.50 2.67 9.28
N ILE A 236 0.75 1.55 9.92
CA ILE A 236 1.43 1.44 11.21
C ILE A 236 2.79 0.80 10.95
N VAL A 237 3.84 1.46 11.39
CA VAL A 237 5.22 1.01 11.22
C VAL A 237 5.92 0.89 12.57
N ASP A 238 6.89 -0.01 12.67
CA ASP A 238 7.78 -0.09 13.82
C ASP A 238 8.80 1.06 13.79
N VAL A 239 8.92 1.79 14.88
CA VAL A 239 9.78 3.00 14.95
C VAL A 239 11.26 2.66 14.91
N ASP A 240 11.66 1.49 15.43
CA ASP A 240 13.06 1.06 15.53
C ASP A 240 13.59 0.57 14.17
N THR A 241 12.73 -0.13 13.41
CA THR A 241 13.09 -0.76 12.14
C THR A 241 12.54 -0.05 10.90
N GLY A 242 11.53 0.81 11.06
CA GLY A 242 10.78 1.39 9.94
C GLY A 242 9.92 0.37 9.18
N TRP A 243 9.87 -0.89 9.63
CA TRP A 243 9.15 -1.92 8.89
C TRP A 243 7.63 -1.82 9.10
N LEU A 244 6.87 -2.13 8.06
CA LEU A 244 5.42 -2.15 8.12
C LEU A 244 4.95 -3.20 9.15
N ILE A 245 3.98 -2.84 9.98
CA ILE A 245 3.24 -3.75 10.86
C ILE A 245 1.87 -4.05 10.22
N GLU A 246 1.15 -3.00 9.85
CA GLU A 246 -0.17 -3.11 9.23
C GLU A 246 -0.44 -1.86 8.38
N SER A 247 -1.14 -2.02 7.26
CA SER A 247 -1.73 -0.91 6.53
C SER A 247 -3.16 -1.22 6.12
N THR A 248 -3.98 -0.18 6.03
CA THR A 248 -5.33 -0.24 5.45
C THR A 248 -5.45 0.89 4.47
N LEU A 249 -5.65 0.56 3.19
CA LEU A 249 -5.79 1.50 2.09
C LEU A 249 -7.13 1.30 1.41
N ASN A 250 -7.90 2.37 1.28
CA ASN A 250 -9.12 2.42 0.49
C ASN A 250 -8.79 3.05 -0.85
N GLN A 251 -9.31 2.48 -1.93
CA GLN A 251 -9.11 2.97 -3.28
C GLN A 251 -10.43 3.20 -3.99
N GLU A 252 -10.45 4.23 -4.82
CA GLU A 252 -11.52 4.54 -5.77
C GLU A 252 -10.84 4.87 -7.10
N LEU A 253 -11.06 4.05 -8.12
CA LEU A 253 -10.38 4.14 -9.41
C LEU A 253 -11.42 4.19 -10.53
N ASP A 254 -11.28 5.12 -11.44
CA ASP A 254 -12.03 5.23 -12.69
C ASP A 254 -11.11 4.82 -13.85
N LEU A 255 -11.55 3.88 -14.66
CA LEU A 255 -10.81 3.34 -15.79
C LEU A 255 -11.62 3.53 -17.07
N ASP A 256 -10.96 4.00 -18.13
CA ASP A 256 -11.44 3.93 -19.51
C ASP A 256 -10.52 2.99 -20.29
N ILE A 257 -10.96 1.77 -20.52
CA ILE A 257 -10.22 0.76 -21.30
C ILE A 257 -10.63 0.91 -22.76
N GLU A 258 -9.69 1.12 -23.66
CA GLU A 258 -9.97 1.13 -25.10
C GLU A 258 -9.49 -0.17 -25.75
N GLN A 259 -10.42 -0.97 -26.27
CA GLN A 259 -10.12 -2.21 -26.95
C GLN A 259 -10.84 -2.27 -28.31
N ASN A 260 -10.08 -2.42 -29.40
CA ASN A 260 -10.60 -2.46 -30.77
C ASN A 260 -11.47 -1.24 -31.15
N GLY A 261 -11.17 -0.06 -30.61
CA GLY A 261 -11.91 1.18 -30.86
C GLY A 261 -13.22 1.29 -30.07
N ALA A 262 -13.51 0.37 -29.17
CA ALA A 262 -14.61 0.45 -28.22
C ALA A 262 -14.08 0.85 -26.83
N LYS A 263 -14.79 1.74 -26.15
CA LYS A 263 -14.46 2.14 -24.78
C LYS A 263 -15.29 1.36 -23.78
N PHE A 264 -14.62 0.87 -22.77
CA PHE A 264 -15.20 0.12 -21.65
C PHE A 264 -14.91 0.88 -20.36
N PRO A 265 -15.80 1.79 -19.94
CA PRO A 265 -15.63 2.45 -18.66
C PRO A 265 -15.83 1.44 -17.53
N ALA A 266 -14.97 1.52 -16.53
CA ALA A 266 -15.06 0.73 -15.32
C ALA A 266 -14.72 1.59 -14.09
N THR A 267 -15.32 1.26 -12.96
CA THR A 267 -14.94 1.79 -11.66
C THR A 267 -14.54 0.66 -10.75
N ILE A 268 -13.50 0.85 -9.97
CA ILE A 268 -13.04 -0.10 -8.94
C ILE A 268 -13.02 0.66 -7.63
N SER A 269 -13.77 0.18 -6.65
CA SER A 269 -13.66 0.63 -5.27
C SER A 269 -13.29 -0.55 -4.38
N GLY A 270 -12.53 -0.29 -3.31
CA GLY A 270 -12.14 -1.40 -2.45
C GLY A 270 -11.20 -1.02 -1.33
N THR A 271 -10.92 -2.02 -0.49
CA THR A 271 -10.02 -1.89 0.64
C THR A 271 -8.93 -2.95 0.56
N THR A 272 -7.69 -2.53 0.70
CA THR A 272 -6.54 -3.43 0.81
C THR A 272 -5.94 -3.33 2.21
N ILE A 273 -5.78 -4.47 2.87
CA ILE A 273 -5.13 -4.59 4.18
C ILE A 273 -3.85 -5.41 4.01
N THR A 274 -2.74 -4.84 4.44
CA THR A 274 -1.45 -5.53 4.49
C THR A 274 -1.03 -5.69 5.93
N LYS A 275 -0.61 -6.88 6.32
CA LYS A 275 -0.03 -7.19 7.65
C LYS A 275 1.33 -7.83 7.48
N SER A 276 2.23 -7.49 8.37
CA SER A 276 3.57 -8.07 8.38
C SER A 276 4.01 -8.41 9.80
N THR A 277 4.72 -9.51 9.93
CA THR A 277 5.21 -10.01 11.22
C THR A 277 6.62 -10.57 11.05
N LEU A 278 7.56 -10.10 11.89
CA LEU A 278 8.90 -10.66 11.94
C LEU A 278 8.84 -12.12 12.43
N LYS A 279 9.42 -13.02 11.65
CA LYS A 279 9.62 -14.43 12.07
C LYS A 279 10.72 -14.51 13.12
N ASN A 280 10.42 -15.14 14.24
CA ASN A 280 11.38 -15.43 15.30
C ASN A 280 12.18 -16.70 14.99
#